data_ecdd5cec935510b3c145a8823d6b3ba0
#
_entry.id   ecdd5cec935510b3c145a8823d6b3ba0
#
_cell.length_a   1.000
_cell.length_b   1.000
_cell.length_c   1.000
_cell.angle_alpha   90.00
_cell.angle_beta   90.00
_cell.angle_gamma   90.00
#
_symmetry.space_group_name_H-M   'P 1'
#
loop_
_entity.id
_entity.type
_entity.pdbx_description
1 polymer ?
#
loop_
_entity_poly.entity_id
_entity_poly.type
_entity_poly.pdbx_seq_one_letter_code
_entity_poly.pdbx_strand_id
1 'polypeptide(L)'
;GESRTPNETAKLLDNIDNELKAQISQLEERRRIISLLRRELDEGGSVLEASAPIRDHVSRMVELGANSKTTTAELHQLLLVDDLENGSTVLDDVLGLYQLMEERGIMAEYIALTNKALTLPDNAGEKACAELATRIAALLSPVIAEYLGSENLGNWDEADPLLERLIRSYDEETLSPLQAKLSRLAEKSIRDNVESLTRN
;
A
#
# COMPACT_ATOMS: atom_id res chain seq x y z
N GLY A 1 10.56 40.52 27.87
CA GLY A 1 10.28 39.09 27.70
C GLY A 1 8.97 38.79 28.40
N GLU A 2 7.93 38.47 27.64
CA GLU A 2 6.64 38.06 28.21
C GLU A 2 6.82 36.70 28.89
N SER A 3 6.60 36.67 30.21
CA SER A 3 6.59 35.44 30.99
C SER A 3 5.31 34.67 30.64
N ARG A 4 5.45 33.48 30.04
CA ARG A 4 4.33 32.58 29.80
C ARG A 4 3.63 32.22 31.09
N THR A 5 2.31 32.15 31.07
CA THR A 5 1.53 31.71 32.23
C THR A 5 1.73 30.23 32.50
N PRO A 6 1.58 29.74 33.74
CA PRO A 6 1.67 28.30 34.06
C PRO A 6 0.74 27.44 33.18
N ASN A 7 -0.41 27.93 32.79
CA ASN A 7 -1.39 27.24 31.95
C ASN A 7 -0.94 27.12 30.48
N GLU A 8 -0.28 28.15 29.96
CA GLU A 8 0.32 28.10 28.60
C GLU A 8 1.50 27.14 28.54
N THR A 9 2.29 27.08 29.61
CA THR A 9 3.39 26.13 29.74
C THR A 9 2.87 24.68 29.80
N ALA A 10 1.80 24.43 30.56
CA ALA A 10 1.17 23.10 30.63
C ALA A 10 0.65 22.65 29.25
N LYS A 11 -0.09 23.51 28.53
CA LYS A 11 -0.56 23.19 27.17
C LYS A 11 0.58 22.92 26.19
N LEU A 12 1.70 23.65 26.31
CA LEU A 12 2.86 23.41 25.46
C LEU A 12 3.48 22.04 25.75
N LEU A 13 3.57 21.66 27.04
CA LEU A 13 4.09 20.34 27.43
C LEU A 13 3.17 19.21 26.95
N ASP A 14 1.85 19.38 27.04
CA ASP A 14 0.87 18.42 26.53
C ASP A 14 0.99 18.24 25.00
N ASN A 15 1.18 19.33 24.25
CA ASN A 15 1.40 19.25 22.81
C ASN A 15 2.70 18.51 22.47
N ILE A 16 3.80 18.82 23.17
CA ILE A 16 5.08 18.13 22.99
C ILE A 16 4.94 16.63 23.32
N ASP A 17 4.24 16.28 24.39
CA ASP A 17 4.01 14.89 24.78
C ASP A 17 3.20 14.14 23.70
N ASN A 18 2.18 14.77 23.14
CA ASN A 18 1.40 14.19 22.04
C ASN A 18 2.22 14.03 20.76
N GLU A 19 3.07 15.00 20.40
CA GLU A 19 4.00 14.89 19.29
C GLU A 19 5.00 13.74 19.49
N LEU A 20 5.55 13.61 20.70
CA LEU A 20 6.47 12.51 21.03
C LEU A 20 5.77 11.14 20.98
N LYS A 21 4.54 11.03 21.48
CA LYS A 21 3.74 9.80 21.37
C LYS A 21 3.51 9.40 19.90
N ALA A 22 3.20 10.37 19.04
CA ALA A 22 3.05 10.12 17.61
C ALA A 22 4.36 9.64 16.98
N GLN A 23 5.50 10.25 17.33
CA GLN A 23 6.82 9.82 16.85
C GLN A 23 7.20 8.42 17.35
N ILE A 24 6.91 8.10 18.61
CA ILE A 24 7.14 6.77 19.18
C ILE A 24 6.33 5.74 18.41
N SER A 25 5.05 5.98 18.18
CA SER A 25 4.19 5.09 17.39
C SER A 25 4.74 4.84 15.97
N GLN A 26 5.21 5.90 15.29
CA GLN A 26 5.84 5.76 13.97
C GLN A 26 7.12 4.91 14.02
N LEU A 27 7.95 5.11 15.05
CA LEU A 27 9.19 4.34 15.21
C LEU A 27 8.92 2.87 15.54
N GLU A 28 7.87 2.59 16.31
CA GLU A 28 7.44 1.22 16.61
C GLU A 28 6.93 0.51 15.34
N GLU A 29 6.16 1.21 14.52
CA GLU A 29 5.74 0.74 13.20
C GLU A 29 6.93 0.40 12.30
N ARG A 30 7.90 1.32 12.18
CA ARG A 30 9.13 1.08 11.41
C ARG A 30 9.91 -0.13 11.91
N ARG A 31 10.03 -0.31 13.23
CA ARG A 31 10.66 -1.48 13.83
C ARG A 31 9.94 -2.77 13.48
N ARG A 32 8.61 -2.76 13.40
CA ARG A 32 7.80 -3.91 13.00
C ARG A 32 8.10 -4.30 11.56
N ILE A 33 8.08 -3.33 10.63
CA ILE A 33 8.42 -3.55 9.22
C ILE A 33 9.84 -4.12 9.09
N ILE A 34 10.84 -3.52 9.77
CA ILE A 34 12.21 -4.02 9.76
C ILE A 34 12.30 -5.45 10.31
N SER A 35 11.52 -5.79 11.33
CA SER A 35 11.49 -7.14 11.91
C SER A 35 10.90 -8.15 10.94
N LEU A 36 9.85 -7.78 10.20
CA LEU A 36 9.28 -8.62 9.14
C LEU A 36 10.29 -8.84 8.01
N LEU A 37 10.93 -7.76 7.52
CA LEU A 37 11.95 -7.85 6.47
C LEU A 37 13.18 -8.68 6.90
N ARG A 38 13.61 -8.55 8.18
CA ARG A 38 14.68 -9.38 8.73
C ARG A 38 14.32 -10.85 8.79
N ARG A 39 13.11 -11.17 9.26
CA ARG A 39 12.65 -12.55 9.30
C ARG A 39 12.66 -13.16 7.90
N GLU A 40 12.22 -12.44 6.90
CA GLU A 40 12.28 -12.85 5.50
C GLU A 40 13.70 -13.09 4.99
N LEU A 41 14.65 -12.22 5.36
CA LEU A 41 16.05 -12.36 4.96
C LEU A 41 16.75 -13.51 5.68
N ASP A 42 16.51 -13.67 6.98
CA ASP A 42 17.19 -14.68 7.83
C ASP A 42 16.65 -16.10 7.59
N GLU A 43 15.38 -16.23 7.20
CA GLU A 43 14.69 -17.53 7.05
C GLU A 43 14.58 -18.01 5.60
N GLY A 44 15.23 -17.31 4.68
CA GLY A 44 15.26 -17.71 3.27
C GLY A 44 13.99 -17.36 2.49
N GLY A 45 13.35 -16.27 2.84
CA GLY A 45 12.20 -15.71 2.10
C GLY A 45 10.98 -16.61 2.18
N SER A 46 10.25 -16.56 3.27
CA SER A 46 9.25 -17.59 3.53
C SER A 46 7.86 -17.26 3.04
N VAL A 47 7.61 -17.38 1.74
CA VAL A 47 6.27 -17.71 1.22
C VAL A 47 5.63 -18.88 2.00
N LEU A 48 6.44 -19.73 2.66
CA LEU A 48 5.98 -20.89 3.44
C LEU A 48 5.25 -20.53 4.74
N GLU A 49 5.51 -19.35 5.32
CA GLU A 49 4.81 -18.87 6.51
C GLU A 49 3.54 -18.06 6.20
N ALA A 50 3.39 -17.59 4.97
CA ALA A 50 2.18 -16.92 4.52
C ALA A 50 0.96 -17.86 4.60
N SER A 51 -0.22 -17.28 4.83
CA SER A 51 -1.48 -18.03 4.74
C SER A 51 -1.67 -18.64 3.34
N ALA A 52 -2.46 -19.72 3.25
CA ALA A 52 -2.69 -20.37 1.96
C ALA A 52 -3.21 -19.41 0.88
N PRO A 53 -4.18 -18.49 1.15
CA PRO A 53 -4.64 -17.52 0.16
C PRO A 53 -3.52 -16.61 -0.37
N ILE A 54 -2.61 -16.16 0.49
CA ILE A 54 -1.47 -15.32 0.08
C ILE A 54 -0.52 -16.11 -0.81
N ARG A 55 -0.20 -17.35 -0.45
CA ARG A 55 0.68 -18.21 -1.25
C ARG A 55 0.11 -18.48 -2.64
N ASP A 56 -1.17 -18.77 -2.72
CA ASP A 56 -1.86 -19.07 -3.97
C ASP A 56 -1.87 -17.82 -4.88
N HIS A 57 -2.17 -16.65 -4.31
CA HIS A 57 -2.13 -15.37 -5.03
C HIS A 57 -0.72 -15.06 -5.56
N VAL A 58 0.31 -15.13 -4.71
CA VAL A 58 1.70 -14.86 -5.10
C VAL A 58 2.18 -15.85 -6.18
N SER A 59 1.82 -17.14 -6.05
CA SER A 59 2.14 -18.14 -7.07
C SER A 59 1.47 -17.80 -8.41
N ARG A 60 0.23 -17.36 -8.36
CA ARG A 60 -0.51 -16.93 -9.56
C ARG A 60 0.11 -15.70 -10.21
N MET A 61 0.56 -14.72 -9.43
CA MET A 61 1.29 -13.57 -9.96
C MET A 61 2.58 -13.97 -10.70
N VAL A 62 3.34 -14.92 -10.15
CA VAL A 62 4.56 -15.46 -10.80
C VAL A 62 4.20 -16.12 -12.13
N GLU A 63 3.16 -16.94 -12.19
CA GLU A 63 2.68 -17.55 -13.43
C GLU A 63 2.29 -16.51 -14.49
N LEU A 64 1.73 -15.38 -14.06
CA LEU A 64 1.35 -14.26 -14.92
C LEU A 64 2.51 -13.30 -15.27
N GLY A 65 3.73 -13.59 -14.80
CA GLY A 65 4.95 -12.88 -15.18
C GLY A 65 5.41 -11.81 -14.21
N ALA A 66 4.99 -11.86 -12.94
CA ALA A 66 5.56 -11.00 -11.90
C ALA A 66 7.06 -11.27 -11.74
N ASN A 67 7.87 -10.21 -11.74
CA ASN A 67 9.29 -10.32 -11.44
C ASN A 67 9.53 -10.40 -9.92
N SER A 68 10.76 -10.70 -9.51
CA SER A 68 11.12 -10.88 -8.09
C SER A 68 10.81 -9.65 -7.25
N LYS A 69 11.01 -8.42 -7.75
CA LYS A 69 10.70 -7.19 -7.02
C LYS A 69 9.19 -7.05 -6.80
N THR A 70 8.40 -7.28 -7.82
CA THR A 70 6.93 -7.23 -7.74
C THR A 70 6.41 -8.30 -6.80
N THR A 71 6.89 -9.53 -6.93
CA THR A 71 6.51 -10.64 -6.06
C THR A 71 6.85 -10.37 -4.59
N THR A 72 8.05 -9.85 -4.31
CA THR A 72 8.48 -9.54 -2.95
C THR A 72 7.66 -8.38 -2.37
N ALA A 73 7.44 -7.30 -3.12
CA ALA A 73 6.65 -6.16 -2.66
C ALA A 73 5.22 -6.57 -2.31
N GLU A 74 4.59 -7.35 -3.18
CA GLU A 74 3.23 -7.85 -2.98
C GLU A 74 3.14 -8.76 -1.75
N LEU A 75 4.05 -9.72 -1.63
CA LEU A 75 4.11 -10.62 -0.47
C LEU A 75 4.23 -9.81 0.85
N HIS A 76 5.12 -8.83 0.89
CA HIS A 76 5.31 -8.01 2.09
C HIS A 76 4.05 -7.20 2.43
N GLN A 77 3.38 -6.62 1.44
CA GLN A 77 2.14 -5.87 1.65
C GLN A 77 1.03 -6.77 2.18
N LEU A 78 0.85 -7.96 1.60
CA LEU A 78 -0.17 -8.92 2.05
C LEU A 78 0.12 -9.46 3.46
N LEU A 79 1.39 -9.71 3.80
CA LEU A 79 1.78 -10.12 5.16
C LEU A 79 1.54 -9.01 6.18
N LEU A 80 1.79 -7.74 5.81
CA LEU A 80 1.46 -6.60 6.67
C LEU A 80 -0.04 -6.50 6.93
N VAL A 81 -0.87 -6.75 5.92
CA VAL A 81 -2.33 -6.77 6.06
C VAL A 81 -2.77 -7.93 6.94
N ASP A 82 -2.26 -9.14 6.70
CA ASP A 82 -2.64 -10.37 7.44
C ASP A 82 -2.32 -10.28 8.95
N ASP A 83 -1.28 -9.51 9.30
CA ASP A 83 -0.83 -9.34 10.70
C ASP A 83 -1.58 -8.24 11.48
N LEU A 84 -2.55 -7.54 10.88
CA LEU A 84 -3.41 -6.58 11.57
C LEU A 84 -4.54 -7.26 12.35
N GLU A 85 -5.07 -6.59 13.40
CA GLU A 85 -6.18 -7.11 14.21
C GLU A 85 -7.43 -7.45 13.38
N ASN A 86 -7.70 -6.69 12.31
CA ASN A 86 -8.77 -6.95 11.34
C ASN A 86 -8.23 -7.49 10.01
N GLY A 87 -7.00 -8.03 10.01
CA GLY A 87 -6.27 -8.38 8.81
C GLY A 87 -6.99 -9.37 7.91
N SER A 88 -7.69 -10.35 8.49
CA SER A 88 -8.42 -11.35 7.70
C SER A 88 -9.51 -10.73 6.80
N THR A 89 -10.29 -9.76 7.30
CA THR A 89 -11.34 -9.10 6.51
C THR A 89 -10.74 -8.23 5.41
N VAL A 90 -9.71 -7.44 5.74
CA VAL A 90 -9.02 -6.60 4.76
C VAL A 90 -8.30 -7.44 3.72
N LEU A 91 -7.69 -8.56 4.13
CA LEU A 91 -7.04 -9.49 3.22
C LEU A 91 -8.05 -10.12 2.26
N ASP A 92 -9.22 -10.54 2.75
CA ASP A 92 -10.29 -11.10 1.92
C ASP A 92 -10.79 -10.08 0.89
N ASP A 93 -10.91 -8.79 1.28
CA ASP A 93 -11.29 -7.71 0.38
C ASP A 93 -10.22 -7.47 -0.70
N VAL A 94 -8.94 -7.43 -0.32
CA VAL A 94 -7.83 -7.27 -1.26
C VAL A 94 -7.76 -8.45 -2.24
N LEU A 95 -7.86 -9.68 -1.76
CA LEU A 95 -7.84 -10.87 -2.59
C LEU A 95 -9.09 -10.95 -3.48
N GLY A 96 -10.25 -10.51 -2.99
CA GLY A 96 -11.49 -10.40 -3.78
C GLY A 96 -11.34 -9.42 -4.94
N LEU A 97 -10.68 -8.28 -4.72
CA LEU A 97 -10.36 -7.34 -5.80
C LEU A 97 -9.45 -7.99 -6.86
N TYR A 98 -8.41 -8.72 -6.45
CA TYR A 98 -7.52 -9.43 -7.38
C TYR A 98 -8.27 -10.53 -8.16
N GLN A 99 -9.18 -11.24 -7.53
CA GLN A 99 -10.03 -12.20 -8.22
C GLN A 99 -10.89 -11.51 -9.29
N LEU A 100 -11.51 -10.37 -8.97
CA LEU A 100 -12.25 -9.58 -9.96
C LEU A 100 -11.36 -9.10 -11.10
N MET A 101 -10.11 -8.70 -10.82
CA MET A 101 -9.13 -8.34 -11.87
C MET A 101 -8.80 -9.52 -12.78
N GLU A 102 -8.71 -10.74 -12.26
CA GLU A 102 -8.55 -11.95 -13.07
C GLU A 102 -9.79 -12.23 -13.94
N GLU A 103 -10.99 -12.14 -13.37
CA GLU A 103 -12.26 -12.32 -14.09
C GLU A 103 -12.43 -11.31 -15.24
N ARG A 104 -11.92 -10.10 -15.05
CA ARG A 104 -11.89 -9.03 -16.08
C ARG A 104 -10.73 -9.17 -17.06
N GLY A 105 -9.82 -10.12 -16.83
CA GLY A 105 -8.67 -10.38 -17.70
C GLY A 105 -7.60 -9.31 -17.69
N ILE A 106 -7.56 -8.44 -16.64
CA ILE A 106 -6.61 -7.33 -16.55
C ILE A 106 -5.39 -7.63 -15.67
N MET A 107 -5.39 -8.76 -14.96
CA MET A 107 -4.34 -9.08 -13.98
C MET A 107 -2.94 -9.14 -14.61
N ALA A 108 -2.79 -9.71 -15.78
CA ALA A 108 -1.51 -9.77 -16.48
C ALA A 108 -0.99 -8.38 -16.89
N GLU A 109 -1.88 -7.46 -17.30
CA GLU A 109 -1.49 -6.08 -17.61
C GLU A 109 -1.13 -5.30 -16.34
N TYR A 110 -1.88 -5.50 -15.25
CA TYR A 110 -1.54 -4.94 -13.94
C TYR A 110 -0.13 -5.35 -13.51
N ILE A 111 0.19 -6.65 -13.55
CA ILE A 111 1.51 -7.17 -13.22
C ILE A 111 2.59 -6.55 -14.11
N ALA A 112 2.34 -6.44 -15.41
CA ALA A 112 3.29 -5.82 -16.33
C ALA A 112 3.54 -4.34 -16.03
N LEU A 113 2.52 -3.59 -15.61
CA LEU A 113 2.66 -2.19 -15.19
C LEU A 113 3.38 -2.06 -13.84
N THR A 114 3.06 -2.94 -12.88
CA THR A 114 3.73 -2.98 -11.56
C THR A 114 5.20 -3.36 -11.71
N ASN A 115 5.53 -4.34 -12.55
CA ASN A 115 6.91 -4.67 -12.89
C ASN A 115 7.68 -3.44 -13.38
N LYS A 116 7.07 -2.65 -14.26
CA LYS A 116 7.68 -1.41 -14.79
C LYS A 116 7.81 -0.34 -13.70
N ALA A 117 6.80 -0.20 -12.84
CA ALA A 117 6.81 0.77 -11.76
C ALA A 117 7.95 0.50 -10.78
N LEU A 118 8.08 -0.74 -10.31
CA LEU A 118 9.10 -1.15 -9.34
C LEU A 118 10.53 -1.26 -9.93
N THR A 119 10.66 -1.25 -11.25
CA THR A 119 11.94 -1.23 -11.94
C THR A 119 12.24 0.11 -12.62
N LEU A 120 11.39 1.12 -12.41
CA LEU A 120 11.58 2.46 -12.98
C LEU A 120 12.88 3.05 -12.44
N PRO A 121 13.86 3.38 -13.31
CA PRO A 121 15.12 3.95 -12.86
C PRO A 121 14.94 5.41 -12.47
N ASP A 122 15.72 5.92 -11.52
CA ASP A 122 15.61 7.28 -11.00
C ASP A 122 15.82 8.36 -12.06
N ASN A 123 16.52 8.04 -13.14
CA ASN A 123 16.76 8.94 -14.28
C ASN A 123 15.69 8.87 -15.38
N ALA A 124 14.62 8.10 -15.22
CA ALA A 124 13.54 7.97 -16.21
C ALA A 124 12.77 9.28 -16.46
N GLY A 125 12.85 10.20 -15.50
CA GLY A 125 12.22 11.52 -15.61
C GLY A 125 10.74 11.54 -15.22
N GLU A 126 10.26 12.74 -14.92
CA GLU A 126 8.90 12.96 -14.40
C GLU A 126 7.79 12.59 -15.40
N LYS A 127 8.05 12.76 -16.70
CA LYS A 127 7.08 12.44 -17.74
C LYS A 127 6.79 10.94 -17.79
N ALA A 128 7.81 10.10 -17.78
CA ALA A 128 7.65 8.63 -17.77
C ALA A 128 6.94 8.16 -16.50
N CYS A 129 7.26 8.78 -15.35
CA CYS A 129 6.59 8.53 -14.08
C CYS A 129 5.09 8.85 -14.17
N ALA A 130 4.71 10.03 -14.66
CA ALA A 130 3.32 10.47 -14.79
C ALA A 130 2.53 9.61 -15.79
N GLU A 131 3.11 9.26 -16.93
CA GLU A 131 2.50 8.39 -17.94
C GLU A 131 2.20 6.99 -17.38
N LEU A 132 3.14 6.43 -16.62
CA LEU A 132 2.96 5.11 -16.01
C LEU A 132 1.89 5.14 -14.91
N ALA A 133 1.89 6.17 -14.05
CA ALA A 133 0.86 6.38 -13.03
C ALA A 133 -0.55 6.50 -13.66
N THR A 134 -0.67 7.27 -14.74
CA THR A 134 -1.92 7.42 -15.48
C THR A 134 -2.42 6.09 -16.05
N ARG A 135 -1.51 5.26 -16.58
CA ARG A 135 -1.88 3.95 -17.12
C ARG A 135 -2.35 2.99 -16.03
N ILE A 136 -1.67 2.97 -14.89
CA ILE A 136 -2.09 2.16 -13.73
C ILE A 136 -3.48 2.61 -13.27
N ALA A 137 -3.70 3.91 -13.12
CA ALA A 137 -4.99 4.43 -12.72
C ALA A 137 -6.11 4.11 -13.74
N ALA A 138 -5.86 4.25 -15.02
CA ALA A 138 -6.84 3.94 -16.06
C ALA A 138 -7.22 2.44 -16.07
N LEU A 139 -6.27 1.56 -15.75
CA LEU A 139 -6.51 0.12 -15.67
C LEU A 139 -7.32 -0.25 -14.42
N LEU A 140 -6.98 0.30 -13.27
CA LEU A 140 -7.53 -0.13 -11.98
C LEU A 140 -8.85 0.55 -11.63
N SER A 141 -9.03 1.84 -11.98
CA SER A 141 -10.19 2.60 -11.52
C SER A 141 -11.55 1.98 -11.87
N PRO A 142 -11.78 1.44 -13.08
CA PRO A 142 -13.06 0.81 -13.41
C PRO A 142 -13.36 -0.41 -12.56
N VAL A 143 -12.36 -1.25 -12.30
CA VAL A 143 -12.52 -2.49 -11.54
C VAL A 143 -12.71 -2.19 -10.06
N ILE A 144 -11.98 -1.22 -9.52
CA ILE A 144 -12.16 -0.76 -8.15
C ILE A 144 -13.56 -0.14 -7.97
N ALA A 145 -14.02 0.69 -8.91
CA ALA A 145 -15.36 1.24 -8.84
C ALA A 145 -16.45 0.15 -8.91
N GLU A 146 -16.26 -0.87 -9.73
CA GLU A 146 -17.15 -2.03 -9.80
C GLU A 146 -17.17 -2.81 -8.48
N TYR A 147 -15.98 -3.06 -7.91
CA TYR A 147 -15.84 -3.78 -6.65
C TYR A 147 -16.51 -3.03 -5.50
N LEU A 148 -16.34 -1.70 -5.44
CA LEU A 148 -16.99 -0.82 -4.46
C LEU A 148 -18.52 -0.76 -4.64
N GLY A 149 -19.00 -0.71 -5.88
CA GLY A 149 -20.43 -0.67 -6.20
C GLY A 149 -21.19 -1.96 -5.95
N SER A 150 -20.48 -3.09 -5.74
CA SER A 150 -21.09 -4.40 -5.50
C SER A 150 -21.47 -4.67 -4.04
N GLU A 151 -21.52 -3.68 -3.17
CA GLU A 151 -21.77 -3.78 -1.71
C GLU A 151 -20.67 -4.53 -0.93
N ASN A 152 -19.56 -4.89 -1.57
CA ASN A 152 -18.50 -5.68 -0.93
C ASN A 152 -17.55 -4.86 -0.06
N LEU A 153 -17.62 -3.52 -0.09
CA LEU A 153 -16.78 -2.67 0.73
C LEU A 153 -17.59 -1.72 1.60
N GLY A 154 -17.51 -1.94 2.91
CA GLY A 154 -17.70 -0.84 3.85
C GLY A 154 -16.63 0.22 3.57
N ASN A 155 -17.07 1.46 3.39
CA ASN A 155 -16.32 2.72 3.29
C ASN A 155 -14.80 2.64 3.13
N TRP A 156 -14.31 2.75 1.90
CA TRP A 156 -12.88 3.00 1.63
C TRP A 156 -12.37 4.28 2.32
N ASP A 157 -13.25 5.22 2.67
CA ASP A 157 -12.91 6.38 3.50
C ASP A 157 -12.61 6.01 4.96
N GLU A 158 -12.93 4.79 5.38
CA GLU A 158 -12.61 4.20 6.68
C GLU A 158 -11.48 3.16 6.60
N ALA A 159 -10.72 3.11 5.50
CA ALA A 159 -9.51 2.29 5.43
C ALA A 159 -8.67 2.59 6.68
N ASP A 160 -8.35 1.54 7.44
CA ASP A 160 -7.69 1.68 8.74
C ASP A 160 -6.49 2.63 8.59
N PRO A 161 -6.50 3.79 9.29
CA PRO A 161 -5.40 4.76 9.19
C PRO A 161 -4.03 4.15 9.52
N LEU A 162 -4.03 3.03 10.25
CA LEU A 162 -2.84 2.25 10.55
C LEU A 162 -2.34 1.54 9.28
N LEU A 163 -3.21 0.87 8.54
CA LEU A 163 -2.88 0.19 7.29
C LEU A 163 -2.33 1.17 6.25
N GLU A 164 -3.00 2.32 6.05
CA GLU A 164 -2.52 3.36 5.13
C GLU A 164 -1.12 3.84 5.51
N ARG A 165 -0.87 4.06 6.81
CA ARG A 165 0.45 4.46 7.31
C ARG A 165 1.50 3.37 7.14
N LEU A 166 1.16 2.10 7.37
CA LEU A 166 2.08 0.97 7.20
C LEU A 166 2.50 0.81 5.74
N ILE A 167 1.54 0.83 4.82
CA ILE A 167 1.83 0.76 3.38
C ILE A 167 2.70 1.94 2.95
N ARG A 168 2.35 3.15 3.38
CA ARG A 168 3.12 4.35 3.05
C ARG A 168 4.55 4.30 3.62
N SER A 169 4.72 3.84 4.86
CA SER A 169 6.04 3.68 5.48
C SER A 169 6.88 2.62 4.76
N TYR A 170 6.25 1.51 4.35
CA TYR A 170 6.90 0.48 3.55
C TYR A 170 7.37 1.05 2.20
N ASP A 171 6.51 1.77 1.51
CA ASP A 171 6.82 2.40 0.22
C ASP A 171 7.97 3.41 0.35
N GLU A 172 7.98 4.24 1.40
CA GLU A 172 9.05 5.21 1.64
C GLU A 172 10.41 4.58 1.94
N GLU A 173 10.43 3.38 2.52
CA GLU A 173 11.68 2.66 2.85
C GLU A 173 12.19 1.76 1.72
N THR A 174 11.31 1.26 0.86
CA THR A 174 11.64 0.28 -0.17
C THR A 174 11.70 0.84 -1.58
N LEU A 175 10.97 1.92 -1.85
CA LEU A 175 10.90 2.54 -3.16
C LEU A 175 11.92 3.67 -3.30
N SER A 176 12.44 3.84 -4.52
CA SER A 176 13.20 5.04 -4.85
C SER A 176 12.30 6.29 -4.82
N PRO A 177 12.86 7.50 -4.70
CA PRO A 177 12.07 8.74 -4.69
C PRO A 177 11.13 8.88 -5.89
N LEU A 178 11.56 8.42 -7.08
CA LEU A 178 10.74 8.47 -8.29
C LEU A 178 9.62 7.42 -8.26
N GLN A 179 9.91 6.22 -7.76
CA GLN A 179 8.91 5.15 -7.58
C GLN A 179 7.86 5.53 -6.53
N ALA A 180 8.27 6.10 -5.41
CA ALA A 180 7.36 6.62 -4.39
C ALA A 180 6.48 7.78 -4.92
N LYS A 181 7.04 8.63 -5.79
CA LYS A 181 6.26 9.66 -6.50
C LYS A 181 5.23 9.03 -7.44
N LEU A 182 5.61 7.98 -8.18
CA LEU A 182 4.72 7.24 -9.07
C LEU A 182 3.56 6.63 -8.29
N SER A 183 3.82 5.95 -7.18
CA SER A 183 2.81 5.34 -6.32
C SER A 183 1.77 6.37 -5.88
N ARG A 184 2.21 7.52 -5.34
CA ARG A 184 1.30 8.61 -4.93
C ARG A 184 0.50 9.21 -6.08
N LEU A 185 1.09 9.35 -7.26
CA LEU A 185 0.37 9.86 -8.44
C LEU A 185 -0.69 8.87 -8.92
N ALA A 186 -0.36 7.58 -8.94
CA ALA A 186 -1.31 6.52 -9.31
C ALA A 186 -2.47 6.46 -8.32
N GLU A 187 -2.18 6.41 -7.01
CA GLU A 187 -3.18 6.41 -5.94
C GLU A 187 -4.15 7.59 -6.05
N LYS A 188 -3.60 8.81 -6.17
CA LYS A 188 -4.42 10.01 -6.35
C LYS A 188 -5.31 9.92 -7.58
N SER A 189 -4.74 9.51 -8.72
CA SER A 189 -5.51 9.40 -9.96
C SER A 189 -6.59 8.32 -9.90
N ILE A 190 -6.32 7.19 -9.21
CA ILE A 190 -7.32 6.13 -8.97
C ILE A 190 -8.46 6.71 -8.14
N ARG A 191 -8.17 7.37 -7.03
CA ARG A 191 -9.18 7.97 -6.14
C ARG A 191 -10.08 8.94 -6.91
N ASP A 192 -9.48 9.91 -7.61
CA ASP A 192 -10.21 10.91 -8.40
C ASP A 192 -11.10 10.25 -9.46
N ASN A 193 -10.62 9.21 -10.15
CA ASN A 193 -11.38 8.49 -11.17
C ASN A 193 -12.52 7.66 -10.57
N VAL A 194 -12.27 6.92 -9.48
CA VAL A 194 -13.29 6.11 -8.80
C VAL A 194 -14.41 6.97 -8.29
N GLU A 195 -14.12 8.09 -7.63
CA GLU A 195 -15.15 9.05 -7.21
C GLU A 195 -16.00 9.55 -8.39
N SER A 196 -15.41 9.79 -9.54
CA SER A 196 -16.13 10.21 -10.74
C SER A 196 -17.04 9.11 -11.28
N LEU A 197 -16.60 7.84 -11.23
CA LEU A 197 -17.35 6.69 -11.73
C LEU A 197 -18.52 6.30 -10.81
N THR A 198 -18.36 6.46 -9.50
CA THR A 198 -19.37 6.07 -8.50
C THR A 198 -20.46 7.12 -8.28
N ARG A 199 -20.24 8.39 -8.71
CA ARG A 199 -21.24 9.47 -8.63
C ARG A 199 -22.23 9.53 -9.80
N ASN A 200 -22.02 8.73 -10.85
CA ASN A 200 -22.90 8.66 -12.03
C ASN A 200 -23.75 7.40 -12.01
#